data_2818c4026cc74cbc9be6dcda3c78ad1f
#
_entry.id   2818c4026cc74cbc9be6dcda3c78ad1f
#
_cell.length_a   1.000
_cell.length_b   1.000
_cell.length_c   1.000
_cell.angle_alpha   90.00
_cell.angle_beta   90.00
_cell.angle_gamma   90.00
#
_symmetry.space_group_name_H-M   'P 1'
#
loop_
_entity.id
_entity.type
_entity.pdbx_description
1 polymer ?
#
loop_
_entity_poly.entity_id
_entity_poly.type
_entity_poly.pdbx_seq_one_letter_code
_entity_poly.pdbx_strand_id
1 'polypeptide(L)'
;MANLAPYISSIRLIVVMFPFLAILLLLPFLIRQYHRYGAISGWMVGVNYAFIFYLLCAYALTILPLPTVDQVRAMTGPVENLHLFDFVHDFITYSGFVLTQPRTWLHAAKSPQFIQPFFNLLLTLPFGMFLRYQYKKRFVTSLVLAFCLTLSFELIQRSALFGLYPRPYRLFDVDDLLLNTCGAMLGWLISGPLGKILPKKEDIVETLEERSHRVSINRKSVAILLDLTVIIVCDVTYNLIVGQPHQLISILLYLFWVVVPELVGWPTLGQRLVHLKLTDKSGGKAGVLQVVLRNLFGYVLVIGLFAAELYVLNQTGTVIASELGTYYFLSLFGLFLILVFVISLFVSLFTKQFFHEILSGTRLVSTYQNKAEK
;
A
#
# COMPACT_ATOMS: atom_id res chain seq x y z
N MET A 1 -24.87 18.67 21.00
CA MET A 1 -23.68 17.83 20.73
C MET A 1 -23.64 17.65 19.21
N ALA A 2 -22.51 18.01 18.59
CA ALA A 2 -22.33 17.74 17.16
C ALA A 2 -22.48 16.24 16.91
N ASN A 3 -23.31 15.86 15.93
CA ASN A 3 -23.50 14.46 15.59
C ASN A 3 -22.24 13.94 14.87
N LEU A 4 -21.37 13.24 15.58
CA LEU A 4 -20.13 12.67 15.05
C LEU A 4 -20.34 11.36 14.28
N ALA A 5 -21.56 10.80 14.30
CA ALA A 5 -21.86 9.50 13.66
C ALA A 5 -21.50 9.45 12.16
N PRO A 6 -21.76 10.47 11.33
CA PRO A 6 -21.40 10.47 9.91
C PRO A 6 -19.87 10.37 9.70
N TYR A 7 -19.08 11.07 10.51
CA TYR A 7 -17.62 11.04 10.44
C TYR A 7 -17.06 9.68 10.85
N ILE A 8 -17.64 9.08 11.90
CA ILE A 8 -17.24 7.73 12.35
C ILE A 8 -17.54 6.68 11.27
N SER A 9 -18.69 6.77 10.59
CA SER A 9 -19.04 5.85 9.50
C SER A 9 -18.07 5.94 8.33
N SER A 10 -17.66 7.16 7.97
CA SER A 10 -16.66 7.41 6.91
C SER A 10 -15.30 6.81 7.25
N ILE A 11 -14.81 7.03 8.48
CA ILE A 11 -13.55 6.45 8.95
C ILE A 11 -13.63 4.92 8.98
N ARG A 12 -14.75 4.36 9.45
CA ARG A 12 -14.93 2.90 9.49
C ARG A 12 -14.83 2.27 8.09
N LEU A 13 -15.41 2.90 7.07
CA LEU A 13 -15.28 2.44 5.70
C LEU A 13 -13.80 2.40 5.27
N ILE A 14 -13.05 3.46 5.55
CA ILE A 14 -11.62 3.52 5.21
C ILE A 14 -10.81 2.46 5.96
N VAL A 15 -11.08 2.25 7.25
CA VAL A 15 -10.41 1.21 8.04
C VAL A 15 -10.63 -0.18 7.45
N VAL A 16 -11.81 -0.47 6.90
CA VAL A 16 -12.12 -1.74 6.24
C VAL A 16 -11.45 -1.84 4.86
N MET A 17 -11.43 -0.75 4.08
CA MET A 17 -10.86 -0.74 2.72
C MET A 17 -9.33 -0.67 2.71
N PHE A 18 -8.73 -0.05 3.73
CA PHE A 18 -7.29 0.21 3.76
C PHE A 18 -6.42 -1.06 3.69
N PRO A 19 -6.71 -2.18 4.39
CA PRO A 19 -5.91 -3.39 4.28
C PRO A 19 -5.80 -3.92 2.84
N PHE A 20 -6.88 -3.86 2.06
CA PHE A 20 -6.87 -4.29 0.66
C PHE A 20 -5.98 -3.39 -0.20
N LEU A 21 -6.11 -2.07 -0.02
CA LEU A 21 -5.25 -1.11 -0.72
C LEU A 21 -3.79 -1.23 -0.26
N ALA A 22 -3.54 -1.47 1.03
CA ALA A 22 -2.21 -1.66 1.57
C ALA A 22 -1.52 -2.89 0.95
N ILE A 23 -2.24 -4.00 0.81
CA ILE A 23 -1.74 -5.20 0.13
C ILE A 23 -1.42 -4.90 -1.34
N LEU A 24 -2.32 -4.21 -2.05
CA LEU A 24 -2.13 -3.83 -3.46
C LEU A 24 -0.88 -2.95 -3.65
N LEU A 25 -0.65 -2.01 -2.76
CA LEU A 25 0.48 -1.08 -2.82
C LEU A 25 1.78 -1.67 -2.23
N LEU A 26 1.70 -2.81 -1.52
CA LEU A 26 2.86 -3.40 -0.85
C LEU A 26 3.94 -3.77 -1.85
N LEU A 27 3.59 -4.48 -2.91
CA LEU A 27 4.56 -4.99 -3.87
C LEU A 27 5.32 -3.86 -4.61
N PRO A 28 4.66 -2.85 -5.23
CA PRO A 28 5.36 -1.71 -5.84
C PRO A 28 6.26 -0.96 -4.85
N PHE A 29 5.83 -0.86 -3.60
CA PHE A 29 6.59 -0.18 -2.57
C PHE A 29 7.85 -0.96 -2.16
N LEU A 30 7.74 -2.29 -1.99
CA LEU A 30 8.87 -3.18 -1.70
C LEU A 30 9.88 -3.19 -2.84
N ILE A 31 9.41 -3.26 -4.10
CA ILE A 31 10.27 -3.13 -5.29
C ILE A 31 11.08 -1.86 -5.24
N ARG A 32 10.40 -0.71 -5.02
CA ARG A 32 11.06 0.59 -4.96
C ARG A 32 12.12 0.66 -3.86
N GLN A 33 11.84 0.11 -2.66
CA GLN A 33 12.81 0.08 -1.56
C GLN A 33 14.01 -0.79 -1.87
N TYR A 34 13.79 -2.03 -2.32
CA TYR A 34 14.89 -2.93 -2.68
C TYR A 34 15.71 -2.39 -3.85
N HIS A 35 15.05 -1.84 -4.88
CA HIS A 35 15.76 -1.27 -6.02
C HIS A 35 16.61 -0.07 -5.64
N ARG A 36 16.13 0.76 -4.71
CA ARG A 36 16.83 2.00 -4.32
C ARG A 36 17.90 1.78 -3.25
N TYR A 37 17.63 0.91 -2.27
CA TYR A 37 18.44 0.76 -1.05
C TYR A 37 18.99 -0.65 -0.84
N GLY A 38 18.63 -1.61 -1.66
CA GLY A 38 19.03 -3.01 -1.47
C GLY A 38 18.42 -3.70 -0.24
N ALA A 39 17.70 -2.98 0.61
CA ALA A 39 17.09 -3.46 1.84
C ALA A 39 15.77 -2.73 2.15
N ILE A 40 15.01 -3.21 3.14
CA ILE A 40 13.73 -2.62 3.57
C ILE A 40 13.87 -2.03 4.97
N SER A 41 13.31 -0.83 5.15
CA SER A 41 13.08 -0.22 6.46
C SER A 41 11.61 -0.31 6.83
N GLY A 42 11.30 -0.98 7.96
CA GLY A 42 9.95 -1.01 8.52
C GLY A 42 9.41 0.40 8.85
N TRP A 43 10.29 1.31 9.30
CA TRP A 43 9.92 2.70 9.55
C TRP A 43 9.47 3.42 8.27
N MET A 44 10.25 3.32 7.19
CA MET A 44 9.86 3.92 5.90
C MET A 44 8.56 3.32 5.35
N VAL A 45 8.35 2.00 5.51
CA VAL A 45 7.09 1.34 5.17
C VAL A 45 5.96 1.96 5.96
N GLY A 46 6.06 1.96 7.30
CA GLY A 46 5.03 2.47 8.19
C GLY A 46 4.66 3.92 7.92
N VAL A 47 5.65 4.81 7.75
CA VAL A 47 5.41 6.24 7.47
C VAL A 47 4.71 6.44 6.12
N ASN A 48 5.08 5.70 5.07
CA ASN A 48 4.40 5.83 3.78
C ASN A 48 2.97 5.28 3.81
N TYR A 49 2.73 4.16 4.51
CA TYR A 49 1.37 3.67 4.70
C TYR A 49 0.52 4.60 5.56
N ALA A 50 1.10 5.18 6.63
CA ALA A 50 0.42 6.18 7.44
C ALA A 50 0.02 7.41 6.60
N PHE A 51 0.89 7.83 5.67
CA PHE A 51 0.56 8.93 4.75
C PHE A 51 -0.59 8.59 3.80
N ILE A 52 -0.57 7.39 3.18
CA ILE A 52 -1.65 6.94 2.30
C ILE A 52 -2.97 6.81 3.07
N PHE A 53 -2.92 6.19 4.26
CA PHE A 53 -4.09 6.07 5.13
C PHE A 53 -4.66 7.43 5.51
N TYR A 54 -3.78 8.36 5.89
CA TYR A 54 -4.17 9.73 6.19
C TYR A 54 -4.86 10.41 4.99
N LEU A 55 -4.30 10.33 3.77
CA LEU A 55 -4.91 10.92 2.59
C LEU A 55 -6.29 10.33 2.30
N LEU A 56 -6.46 9.01 2.43
CA LEU A 56 -7.76 8.37 2.29
C LEU A 56 -8.76 8.88 3.32
N CYS A 57 -8.34 9.03 4.59
CA CYS A 57 -9.19 9.61 5.63
C CYS A 57 -9.54 11.06 5.33
N ALA A 58 -8.59 11.86 4.87
CA ALA A 58 -8.82 13.27 4.53
C ALA A 58 -9.86 13.40 3.40
N TYR A 59 -9.70 12.65 2.30
CA TYR A 59 -10.70 12.64 1.24
C TYR A 59 -12.06 12.08 1.70
N ALA A 60 -12.06 11.02 2.52
CA ALA A 60 -13.32 10.48 3.02
C ALA A 60 -14.06 11.46 3.94
N LEU A 61 -13.36 12.18 4.79
CA LEU A 61 -13.97 13.17 5.69
C LEU A 61 -14.50 14.41 4.94
N THR A 62 -13.90 14.74 3.80
CA THR A 62 -14.35 15.85 2.96
C THR A 62 -15.50 15.46 2.03
N ILE A 63 -15.55 14.21 1.57
CA ILE A 63 -16.53 13.74 0.58
C ILE A 63 -17.74 13.07 1.23
N LEU A 64 -17.53 12.24 2.25
CA LEU A 64 -18.58 11.46 2.90
C LEU A 64 -19.25 12.23 4.05
N PRO A 65 -20.51 11.88 4.42
CA PRO A 65 -21.37 10.90 3.78
C PRO A 65 -21.98 11.41 2.48
N LEU A 66 -22.22 10.48 1.55
CA LEU A 66 -22.90 10.80 0.29
C LEU A 66 -24.42 10.84 0.53
N PRO A 67 -25.10 11.96 0.20
CA PRO A 67 -26.57 12.02 0.23
C PRO A 67 -27.17 11.20 -0.92
N THR A 68 -28.46 10.89 -0.85
CA THR A 68 -29.16 10.29 -2.00
C THR A 68 -29.35 11.32 -3.11
N VAL A 69 -29.50 10.86 -4.35
CA VAL A 69 -29.71 11.75 -5.51
C VAL A 69 -30.96 12.62 -5.32
N ASP A 70 -32.03 12.07 -4.73
CA ASP A 70 -33.25 12.80 -4.47
C ASP A 70 -33.09 13.87 -3.38
N GLN A 71 -32.29 13.59 -2.34
CA GLN A 71 -31.93 14.62 -1.36
C GLN A 71 -31.17 15.77 -2.03
N VAL A 72 -30.21 15.46 -2.93
CA VAL A 72 -29.45 16.50 -3.63
C VAL A 72 -30.33 17.31 -4.59
N ARG A 73 -31.30 16.68 -5.28
CA ARG A 73 -32.28 17.38 -6.12
C ARG A 73 -33.15 18.36 -5.33
N ALA A 74 -33.49 18.00 -4.10
CA ALA A 74 -34.28 18.83 -3.22
C ALA A 74 -33.52 19.99 -2.57
N MET A 75 -32.15 19.97 -2.64
CA MET A 75 -31.34 21.04 -2.07
C MET A 75 -31.52 22.34 -2.81
N THR A 76 -31.75 23.41 -2.06
CA THR A 76 -31.83 24.81 -2.53
C THR A 76 -30.71 25.62 -1.90
N GLY A 77 -30.39 26.78 -2.47
CA GLY A 77 -29.36 27.68 -1.93
C GLY A 77 -28.10 27.75 -2.77
N PRO A 78 -27.12 28.54 -2.33
CA PRO A 78 -25.87 28.78 -3.05
C PRO A 78 -25.02 27.51 -3.14
N VAL A 79 -24.21 27.43 -4.17
CA VAL A 79 -23.28 26.33 -4.41
C VAL A 79 -21.83 26.74 -4.16
N GLU A 80 -21.59 28.02 -3.92
CA GLU A 80 -20.28 28.59 -3.65
C GLU A 80 -20.37 29.75 -2.65
N ASN A 81 -19.38 29.87 -1.81
CA ASN A 81 -19.07 31.02 -0.96
C ASN A 81 -17.68 31.54 -1.35
N LEU A 82 -17.61 32.76 -1.86
CA LEU A 82 -16.38 33.41 -2.29
C LEU A 82 -15.95 34.55 -1.36
N HIS A 83 -16.61 34.70 -0.22
CA HIS A 83 -16.27 35.71 0.79
C HIS A 83 -15.23 35.16 1.77
N LEU A 84 -14.08 35.82 1.86
CA LEU A 84 -13.06 35.47 2.80
C LEU A 84 -13.41 35.98 4.20
N PHE A 85 -13.08 35.16 5.21
CA PHE A 85 -13.27 35.43 6.64
C PHE A 85 -14.73 35.43 7.12
N ASP A 86 -15.65 34.84 6.35
CA ASP A 86 -17.03 34.63 6.81
C ASP A 86 -17.05 33.77 8.08
N PHE A 87 -16.16 32.79 8.22
CA PHE A 87 -16.03 31.99 9.44
C PHE A 87 -15.72 32.83 10.69
N VAL A 88 -14.99 33.95 10.56
CA VAL A 88 -14.71 34.87 11.67
C VAL A 88 -15.97 35.67 12.01
N HIS A 89 -16.66 36.17 11.00
CA HIS A 89 -17.92 36.88 11.17
C HIS A 89 -18.97 36.01 11.86
N ASP A 90 -19.12 34.77 11.39
CA ASP A 90 -20.06 33.81 11.95
C ASP A 90 -19.70 33.41 13.38
N PHE A 91 -18.41 33.25 13.68
CA PHE A 91 -17.96 32.99 15.03
C PHE A 91 -18.32 34.15 15.97
N ILE A 92 -18.05 35.37 15.59
CA ILE A 92 -18.33 36.57 16.44
C ILE A 92 -19.84 36.71 16.61
N THR A 93 -20.62 36.50 15.55
CA THR A 93 -22.06 36.78 15.54
C THR A 93 -22.89 35.70 16.23
N TYR A 94 -22.54 34.41 15.99
CA TYR A 94 -23.43 33.30 16.35
C TYR A 94 -22.88 32.39 17.46
N SER A 95 -21.59 32.51 17.88
CA SER A 95 -21.03 31.62 18.91
C SER A 95 -21.37 32.04 20.35
N GLY A 96 -21.85 33.27 20.51
CA GLY A 96 -22.01 33.89 21.84
C GLY A 96 -20.71 34.25 22.52
N PHE A 97 -19.62 34.34 21.78
CA PHE A 97 -18.29 34.73 22.30
C PHE A 97 -18.25 36.18 22.73
N VAL A 98 -17.85 36.43 23.96
CA VAL A 98 -17.58 37.78 24.48
C VAL A 98 -16.19 37.83 25.08
N LEU A 99 -15.29 38.62 24.48
CA LEU A 99 -13.85 38.67 24.86
C LEU A 99 -13.64 38.98 26.32
N THR A 100 -14.45 39.87 26.89
CA THR A 100 -14.34 40.35 28.31
C THR A 100 -14.98 39.37 29.28
N GLN A 101 -15.67 38.32 28.83
CA GLN A 101 -16.36 37.39 29.70
C GLN A 101 -15.85 35.94 29.50
N PRO A 102 -14.85 35.50 30.28
CA PRO A 102 -14.24 34.14 30.09
C PRO A 102 -15.24 32.99 30.22
N ARG A 103 -16.34 33.17 30.91
CA ARG A 103 -17.42 32.13 31.01
C ARG A 103 -18.05 31.77 29.66
N THR A 104 -18.02 32.69 28.68
CA THR A 104 -18.57 32.47 27.34
C THR A 104 -17.62 31.66 26.45
N TRP A 105 -16.32 31.63 26.74
CA TRP A 105 -15.29 31.05 25.88
C TRP A 105 -15.46 29.55 25.69
N LEU A 106 -15.75 28.84 26.79
CA LEU A 106 -15.97 27.38 26.71
C LEU A 106 -17.24 27.04 25.92
N HIS A 107 -18.27 27.87 26.00
CA HIS A 107 -19.49 27.73 25.22
C HIS A 107 -19.22 27.98 23.73
N ALA A 108 -18.55 29.08 23.42
CA ALA A 108 -18.16 29.45 22.06
C ALA A 108 -17.23 28.40 21.43
N ALA A 109 -16.28 27.84 22.16
CA ALA A 109 -15.40 26.77 21.68
C ALA A 109 -16.13 25.44 21.36
N LYS A 110 -17.36 25.26 21.87
CA LYS A 110 -18.22 24.13 21.55
C LYS A 110 -19.23 24.43 20.45
N SER A 111 -19.26 25.64 19.93
CA SER A 111 -20.16 26.05 18.86
C SER A 111 -19.72 25.46 17.51
N PRO A 112 -20.65 25.18 16.59
CA PRO A 112 -20.31 24.77 15.23
C PRO A 112 -19.39 25.75 14.51
N GLN A 113 -19.57 27.06 14.75
CA GLN A 113 -18.80 28.15 14.16
C GLN A 113 -17.32 28.14 14.57
N PHE A 114 -16.95 27.50 15.67
CA PHE A 114 -15.57 27.25 16.05
C PHE A 114 -15.09 25.86 15.62
N ILE A 115 -15.93 24.85 15.86
CA ILE A 115 -15.56 23.44 15.63
C ILE A 115 -15.23 23.19 14.15
N GLN A 116 -16.03 23.70 13.21
CA GLN A 116 -15.81 23.47 11.78
C GLN A 116 -14.50 24.07 11.28
N PRO A 117 -14.18 25.37 11.47
CA PRO A 117 -12.89 25.95 11.12
C PRO A 117 -11.70 25.25 11.79
N PHE A 118 -11.84 24.89 13.07
CA PHE A 118 -10.82 24.18 13.80
C PHE A 118 -10.53 22.78 13.19
N PHE A 119 -11.56 22.03 12.82
CA PHE A 119 -11.37 20.73 12.18
C PHE A 119 -10.80 20.85 10.77
N ASN A 120 -11.07 21.90 10.01
CA ASN A 120 -10.44 22.15 8.73
C ASN A 120 -8.93 22.37 8.89
N LEU A 121 -8.51 23.17 9.87
CA LEU A 121 -7.09 23.31 10.21
C LEU A 121 -6.47 21.95 10.59
N LEU A 122 -7.15 21.19 11.42
CA LEU A 122 -6.65 19.91 11.94
C LEU A 122 -6.58 18.83 10.86
N LEU A 123 -7.51 18.85 9.91
CA LEU A 123 -7.61 17.89 8.81
C LEU A 123 -6.31 17.82 7.98
N THR A 124 -5.72 18.95 7.67
CA THR A 124 -4.57 19.05 6.78
C THR A 124 -3.22 19.21 7.51
N LEU A 125 -3.25 19.39 8.84
CA LEU A 125 -2.04 19.49 9.66
C LEU A 125 -1.07 18.31 9.44
N PRO A 126 -1.51 17.01 9.41
CA PRO A 126 -0.60 15.91 9.12
C PRO A 126 0.02 15.99 7.72
N PHE A 127 -0.69 16.53 6.72
CA PHE A 127 -0.13 16.69 5.38
C PHE A 127 1.15 17.53 5.39
N GLY A 128 1.10 18.68 6.04
CA GLY A 128 2.28 19.54 6.21
C GLY A 128 3.42 18.86 6.95
N MET A 129 3.10 18.07 7.98
CA MET A 129 4.09 17.28 8.71
C MET A 129 4.78 16.27 7.79
N PHE A 130 4.04 15.51 6.99
CA PHE A 130 4.62 14.57 6.02
C PHE A 130 5.47 15.28 4.96
N LEU A 131 5.01 16.41 4.44
CA LEU A 131 5.77 17.18 3.43
C LEU A 131 7.15 17.59 3.94
N ARG A 132 7.26 18.04 5.18
CA ARG A 132 8.55 18.45 5.77
C ARG A 132 9.38 17.26 6.22
N TYR A 133 8.82 16.36 7.03
CA TYR A 133 9.55 15.25 7.63
C TYR A 133 9.94 14.19 6.61
N GLN A 134 8.96 13.63 5.89
CA GLN A 134 9.18 12.49 5.00
C GLN A 134 9.71 12.90 3.64
N TYR A 135 9.13 13.97 3.06
CA TYR A 135 9.45 14.39 1.69
C TYR A 135 10.47 15.54 1.60
N LYS A 136 10.90 16.08 2.75
CA LYS A 136 11.92 17.15 2.87
C LYS A 136 11.59 18.38 1.98
N LYS A 137 10.29 18.69 1.82
CA LYS A 137 9.86 19.82 0.99
C LYS A 137 10.10 21.15 1.69
N ARG A 138 10.53 22.15 0.90
CA ARG A 138 10.71 23.54 1.38
C ARG A 138 9.35 24.19 1.62
N PHE A 139 9.35 25.30 2.38
CA PHE A 139 8.13 26.03 2.76
C PHE A 139 7.23 26.36 1.55
N VAL A 140 7.76 27.02 0.53
CA VAL A 140 6.99 27.44 -0.65
C VAL A 140 6.41 26.23 -1.41
N THR A 141 7.21 25.19 -1.61
CA THR A 141 6.73 23.96 -2.26
C THR A 141 5.61 23.30 -1.45
N SER A 142 5.73 23.30 -0.11
CA SER A 142 4.72 22.75 0.77
C SER A 142 3.43 23.58 0.76
N LEU A 143 3.55 24.91 0.69
CA LEU A 143 2.41 25.81 0.55
C LEU A 143 1.64 25.53 -0.75
N VAL A 144 2.35 25.44 -1.88
CA VAL A 144 1.71 25.14 -3.18
C VAL A 144 1.04 23.76 -3.15
N LEU A 145 1.71 22.73 -2.62
CA LEU A 145 1.13 21.39 -2.54
C LEU A 145 -0.06 21.33 -1.58
N ALA A 146 -0.02 22.07 -0.47
CA ALA A 146 -1.14 22.19 0.46
C ALA A 146 -2.34 22.85 -0.22
N PHE A 147 -2.12 23.97 -0.89
CA PHE A 147 -3.15 24.67 -1.66
C PHE A 147 -3.75 23.76 -2.77
N CYS A 148 -2.92 23.05 -3.52
CA CYS A 148 -3.39 22.10 -4.53
C CYS A 148 -4.23 20.97 -3.93
N LEU A 149 -3.85 20.43 -2.76
CA LEU A 149 -4.63 19.40 -2.09
C LEU A 149 -5.99 19.95 -1.67
N THR A 150 -6.03 21.11 -1.00
CA THR A 150 -7.28 21.71 -0.54
C THR A 150 -8.19 22.12 -1.71
N LEU A 151 -7.60 22.68 -2.76
CA LEU A 151 -8.32 23.00 -3.99
C LEU A 151 -8.92 21.73 -4.62
N SER A 152 -8.23 20.59 -4.55
CA SER A 152 -8.78 19.33 -5.05
C SER A 152 -10.04 18.90 -4.27
N PHE A 153 -10.09 19.10 -2.96
CA PHE A 153 -11.28 18.84 -2.16
C PHE A 153 -12.46 19.69 -2.64
N GLU A 154 -12.24 21.00 -2.75
CA GLU A 154 -13.25 21.95 -3.16
C GLU A 154 -13.73 21.71 -4.60
N LEU A 155 -12.83 21.40 -5.53
CA LEU A 155 -13.21 21.10 -6.92
C LEU A 155 -13.99 19.79 -7.04
N ILE A 156 -13.69 18.77 -6.27
CA ILE A 156 -14.45 17.52 -6.23
C ILE A 156 -15.88 17.81 -5.76
N GLN A 157 -16.05 18.62 -4.71
CA GLN A 157 -17.34 19.03 -4.19
C GLN A 157 -18.09 19.91 -5.21
N ARG A 158 -17.45 20.93 -5.77
CA ARG A 158 -18.01 21.86 -6.75
C ARG A 158 -18.43 21.18 -8.05
N SER A 159 -17.69 20.15 -8.49
CA SER A 159 -18.02 19.36 -9.68
C SER A 159 -19.17 18.36 -9.46
N ALA A 160 -19.84 18.41 -8.30
CA ALA A 160 -20.87 17.44 -7.95
C ALA A 160 -20.38 15.98 -8.07
N LEU A 161 -19.18 15.70 -7.55
CA LEU A 161 -18.44 14.43 -7.73
C LEU A 161 -18.26 14.04 -9.22
N PHE A 162 -17.71 14.96 -9.99
CA PHE A 162 -17.50 14.79 -11.44
C PHE A 162 -18.79 14.50 -12.23
N GLY A 163 -19.92 15.11 -11.80
CA GLY A 163 -21.21 14.99 -12.46
C GLY A 163 -22.03 13.76 -12.03
N LEU A 164 -21.63 13.04 -10.98
CA LEU A 164 -22.44 11.95 -10.40
C LEU A 164 -23.74 12.47 -9.77
N TYR A 165 -23.77 13.71 -9.32
CA TYR A 165 -24.93 14.38 -8.77
C TYR A 165 -25.45 15.47 -9.71
N PRO A 166 -26.76 15.80 -9.66
CA PRO A 166 -27.36 16.84 -10.49
C PRO A 166 -26.91 18.26 -10.11
N ARG A 167 -26.36 18.44 -8.92
CA ARG A 167 -25.73 19.69 -8.42
C ARG A 167 -24.74 19.38 -7.30
N PRO A 168 -23.86 20.33 -6.93
CA PRO A 168 -23.04 20.22 -5.73
C PRO A 168 -23.89 20.00 -4.47
N TYR A 169 -23.51 19.04 -3.65
CA TYR A 169 -24.18 18.72 -2.38
C TYR A 169 -23.45 19.35 -1.17
N ARG A 170 -22.29 19.93 -1.39
CA ARG A 170 -21.55 20.77 -0.43
C ARG A 170 -21.19 22.09 -1.09
N LEU A 171 -21.05 23.11 -0.26
CA LEU A 171 -20.66 24.43 -0.67
C LEU A 171 -19.17 24.44 -1.03
N PHE A 172 -18.82 25.01 -2.17
CA PHE A 172 -17.43 25.41 -2.46
C PHE A 172 -17.13 26.65 -1.60
N ASP A 173 -16.11 26.57 -0.73
CA ASP A 173 -15.84 27.63 0.23
C ASP A 173 -14.37 28.06 0.19
N VAL A 174 -14.13 29.36 -0.06
CA VAL A 174 -12.78 29.92 -0.06
C VAL A 174 -12.15 29.96 1.34
N ASP A 175 -12.97 30.02 2.39
CA ASP A 175 -12.49 29.92 3.77
C ASP A 175 -11.94 28.52 4.08
N ASP A 176 -12.53 27.47 3.52
CA ASP A 176 -12.01 26.11 3.64
C ASP A 176 -10.65 25.95 2.92
N LEU A 177 -10.48 26.60 1.74
CA LEU A 177 -9.17 26.67 1.09
C LEU A 177 -8.11 27.33 1.98
N LEU A 178 -8.46 28.46 2.59
CA LEU A 178 -7.56 29.20 3.48
C LEU A 178 -7.21 28.37 4.73
N LEU A 179 -8.24 27.90 5.44
CA LEU A 179 -8.08 27.17 6.71
C LEU A 179 -7.31 25.87 6.53
N ASN A 180 -7.65 25.08 5.53
CA ASN A 180 -6.94 23.84 5.23
C ASN A 180 -5.49 24.11 4.81
N THR A 181 -5.22 25.14 3.99
CA THR A 181 -3.84 25.51 3.63
C THR A 181 -3.05 25.97 4.85
N CYS A 182 -3.64 26.81 5.70
CA CYS A 182 -3.02 27.23 6.96
C CYS A 182 -2.76 26.06 7.90
N GLY A 183 -3.69 25.11 8.02
CA GLY A 183 -3.51 23.89 8.81
C GLY A 183 -2.31 23.06 8.36
N ALA A 184 -2.16 22.87 7.07
CA ALA A 184 -0.99 22.18 6.51
C ALA A 184 0.31 22.94 6.80
N MET A 185 0.31 24.29 6.70
CA MET A 185 1.51 25.08 6.99
C MET A 185 1.85 25.07 8.49
N LEU A 186 0.86 25.06 9.37
CA LEU A 186 1.07 24.85 10.81
C LEU A 186 1.71 23.47 11.06
N GLY A 187 1.21 22.42 10.43
CA GLY A 187 1.80 21.09 10.49
C GLY A 187 3.24 21.05 9.99
N TRP A 188 3.55 21.79 8.92
CA TRP A 188 4.91 21.95 8.42
C TRP A 188 5.81 22.61 9.46
N LEU A 189 5.36 23.67 10.14
CA LEU A 189 6.11 24.34 11.20
C LEU A 189 6.37 23.42 12.40
N ILE A 190 5.32 22.73 12.90
CA ILE A 190 5.39 21.80 14.03
C ILE A 190 6.33 20.63 13.73
N SER A 191 6.38 20.16 12.49
CA SER A 191 7.27 19.08 12.07
C SER A 191 8.76 19.41 12.25
N GLY A 192 9.15 20.67 12.33
CA GLY A 192 10.55 21.07 12.55
C GLY A 192 11.11 20.56 13.88
N PRO A 193 10.55 20.96 15.02
CA PRO A 193 10.96 20.44 16.32
C PRO A 193 10.69 18.94 16.49
N LEU A 194 9.58 18.41 15.97
CA LEU A 194 9.23 16.99 16.04
C LEU A 194 10.26 16.10 15.31
N GLY A 195 10.81 16.59 14.21
CA GLY A 195 11.84 15.89 13.42
C GLY A 195 13.16 15.68 14.18
N LYS A 196 13.36 16.32 15.33
CA LYS A 196 14.51 16.06 16.21
C LYS A 196 14.34 14.79 17.06
N ILE A 197 13.09 14.38 17.28
CA ILE A 197 12.71 13.21 18.09
C ILE A 197 12.54 11.97 17.20
N LEU A 198 12.09 12.18 15.96
CA LEU A 198 11.82 11.10 15.01
C LEU A 198 13.13 10.62 14.34
N PRO A 199 13.20 9.33 13.93
CA PRO A 199 14.37 8.79 13.23
C PRO A 199 14.72 9.61 11.98
N LYS A 200 15.96 10.01 11.85
CA LYS A 200 16.42 10.75 10.67
C LYS A 200 16.51 9.81 9.48
N LYS A 201 16.14 10.32 8.32
CA LYS A 201 16.17 9.54 7.09
C LYS A 201 17.60 9.11 6.73
N GLU A 202 18.56 9.91 7.05
CA GLU A 202 19.99 9.68 6.82
C GLU A 202 20.47 8.44 7.59
N ASP A 203 20.17 8.36 8.89
CA ASP A 203 20.52 7.24 9.77
C ASP A 203 19.84 5.92 9.30
N ILE A 204 18.57 6.05 8.81
CA ILE A 204 17.86 4.91 8.26
C ILE A 204 18.52 4.41 6.97
N VAL A 205 18.93 5.33 6.09
CA VAL A 205 19.58 4.97 4.81
C VAL A 205 20.93 4.29 5.08
N GLU A 206 21.74 4.80 5.99
CA GLU A 206 23.01 4.18 6.41
C GLU A 206 22.79 2.74 6.90
N THR A 207 21.82 2.54 7.79
CA THR A 207 21.44 1.18 8.26
C THR A 207 20.97 0.27 7.10
N LEU A 208 20.29 0.82 6.09
CA LEU A 208 19.84 0.06 4.93
C LEU A 208 21.02 -0.33 4.03
N GLU A 209 22.00 0.54 3.85
CA GLU A 209 23.20 0.27 3.08
C GLU A 209 24.02 -0.86 3.71
N GLU A 210 24.24 -0.84 5.03
CA GLU A 210 24.86 -1.95 5.75
C GLU A 210 24.13 -3.29 5.56
N ARG A 211 22.78 -3.26 5.52
CA ARG A 211 21.95 -4.45 5.33
C ARG A 211 21.83 -4.88 3.87
N SER A 212 22.17 -4.04 2.92
CA SER A 212 21.96 -4.28 1.48
C SER A 212 22.77 -5.46 0.95
N HIS A 213 23.93 -5.73 1.56
CA HIS A 213 24.79 -6.88 1.22
C HIS A 213 24.23 -8.20 1.75
N ARG A 214 23.34 -8.17 2.74
CA ARG A 214 22.74 -9.37 3.32
C ARG A 214 21.48 -9.77 2.52
N VAL A 215 21.39 -11.06 2.23
CA VAL A 215 20.20 -11.60 1.54
C VAL A 215 19.21 -12.12 2.59
N SER A 216 18.14 -11.38 2.81
CA SER A 216 17.06 -11.78 3.73
C SER A 216 16.02 -12.65 3.02
N ILE A 217 15.28 -13.47 3.80
CA ILE A 217 14.15 -14.25 3.29
C ILE A 217 13.12 -13.35 2.61
N ASN A 218 12.76 -12.22 3.23
CA ASN A 218 11.80 -11.28 2.67
C ASN A 218 12.22 -10.79 1.28
N ARG A 219 13.51 -10.54 1.06
CA ARG A 219 14.04 -10.13 -0.24
C ARG A 219 13.89 -11.23 -1.29
N LYS A 220 14.17 -12.49 -0.90
CA LYS A 220 13.97 -13.66 -1.75
C LYS A 220 12.48 -13.88 -2.07
N SER A 221 11.61 -13.78 -1.07
CA SER A 221 10.16 -13.90 -1.25
C SER A 221 9.61 -12.84 -2.21
N VAL A 222 10.07 -11.60 -2.09
CA VAL A 222 9.68 -10.53 -3.04
C VAL A 222 10.12 -10.84 -4.46
N ALA A 223 11.34 -11.38 -4.66
CA ALA A 223 11.78 -11.80 -5.99
C ALA A 223 10.85 -12.86 -6.59
N ILE A 224 10.52 -13.89 -5.80
CA ILE A 224 9.61 -14.98 -6.23
C ILE A 224 8.21 -14.42 -6.55
N LEU A 225 7.65 -13.57 -5.68
CA LEU A 225 6.33 -12.95 -5.91
C LEU A 225 6.30 -12.11 -7.18
N LEU A 226 7.38 -11.40 -7.49
CA LEU A 226 7.52 -10.64 -8.72
C LEU A 226 7.53 -11.52 -9.96
N ASP A 227 8.32 -12.58 -9.94
CA ASP A 227 8.38 -13.54 -11.04
C ASP A 227 7.02 -14.20 -11.28
N LEU A 228 6.34 -14.64 -10.20
CA LEU A 228 4.98 -15.19 -10.27
C LEU A 228 3.95 -14.17 -10.78
N THR A 229 4.03 -12.92 -10.35
CA THR A 229 3.13 -11.86 -10.82
C THR A 229 3.22 -11.66 -12.32
N VAL A 230 4.43 -11.63 -12.88
CA VAL A 230 4.64 -11.51 -14.33
C VAL A 230 4.02 -12.70 -15.06
N ILE A 231 4.26 -13.93 -14.59
CA ILE A 231 3.70 -15.15 -15.18
C ILE A 231 2.17 -15.11 -15.17
N ILE A 232 1.57 -14.78 -14.01
CA ILE A 232 0.10 -14.70 -13.85
C ILE A 232 -0.48 -13.63 -14.77
N VAL A 233 0.12 -12.44 -14.83
CA VAL A 233 -0.36 -11.35 -15.72
C VAL A 233 -0.29 -11.78 -17.18
N CYS A 234 0.80 -12.40 -17.63
CA CYS A 234 0.94 -12.88 -18.99
C CYS A 234 -0.06 -14.01 -19.29
N ASP A 235 -0.25 -14.95 -18.37
CA ASP A 235 -1.19 -16.08 -18.52
C ASP A 235 -2.65 -15.59 -18.59
N VAL A 236 -3.06 -14.72 -17.67
CA VAL A 236 -4.40 -14.11 -17.67
C VAL A 236 -4.64 -13.31 -18.95
N THR A 237 -3.65 -12.51 -19.38
CA THR A 237 -3.76 -11.73 -20.62
C THR A 237 -3.93 -12.64 -21.85
N TYR A 238 -3.15 -13.71 -21.93
CA TYR A 238 -3.27 -14.71 -22.98
C TYR A 238 -4.67 -15.34 -22.99
N ASN A 239 -5.15 -15.79 -21.82
CA ASN A 239 -6.45 -16.44 -21.69
C ASN A 239 -7.61 -15.51 -22.05
N LEU A 240 -7.51 -14.21 -21.73
CA LEU A 240 -8.49 -13.19 -22.13
C LEU A 240 -8.52 -12.96 -23.65
N ILE A 241 -7.36 -13.04 -24.32
CA ILE A 241 -7.27 -12.84 -25.78
C ILE A 241 -7.74 -14.07 -26.54
N VAL A 242 -7.34 -15.27 -26.10
CA VAL A 242 -7.62 -16.54 -26.81
C VAL A 242 -8.97 -17.15 -26.42
N GLY A 243 -9.52 -16.76 -25.25
CA GLY A 243 -10.83 -17.21 -24.79
C GLY A 243 -10.86 -18.61 -24.20
N GLN A 244 -9.72 -19.31 -24.10
CA GLN A 244 -9.61 -20.64 -23.50
C GLN A 244 -8.32 -20.78 -22.68
N PRO A 245 -8.40 -21.38 -21.47
CA PRO A 245 -7.22 -21.63 -20.65
C PRO A 245 -6.37 -22.77 -21.23
N HIS A 246 -5.08 -22.51 -21.42
CA HIS A 246 -4.12 -23.52 -21.89
C HIS A 246 -3.01 -23.71 -20.84
N GLN A 247 -3.05 -24.80 -20.10
CA GLN A 247 -2.05 -25.14 -19.08
C GLN A 247 -0.62 -25.18 -19.61
N LEU A 248 -0.43 -25.56 -20.88
CA LEU A 248 0.88 -25.57 -21.53
C LEU A 248 1.51 -24.14 -21.57
N ILE A 249 0.70 -23.11 -21.75
CA ILE A 249 1.18 -21.74 -21.82
C ILE A 249 1.77 -21.30 -20.48
N SER A 250 1.10 -21.60 -19.37
CA SER A 250 1.62 -21.28 -18.02
C SER A 250 2.98 -21.95 -17.78
N ILE A 251 3.15 -23.21 -18.22
CA ILE A 251 4.42 -23.93 -18.13
C ILE A 251 5.49 -23.27 -19.01
N LEU A 252 5.17 -22.92 -20.25
CA LEU A 252 6.11 -22.26 -21.16
C LEU A 252 6.52 -20.87 -20.64
N LEU A 253 5.59 -20.10 -20.09
CA LEU A 253 5.89 -18.82 -19.46
C LEU A 253 6.83 -18.99 -18.27
N TYR A 254 6.59 -19.99 -17.41
CA TYR A 254 7.47 -20.28 -16.29
C TYR A 254 8.88 -20.68 -16.76
N LEU A 255 8.99 -21.57 -17.73
CA LEU A 255 10.28 -21.96 -18.30
C LEU A 255 11.02 -20.75 -18.87
N PHE A 256 10.34 -19.90 -19.64
CA PHE A 256 10.95 -18.75 -20.28
C PHE A 256 11.38 -17.64 -19.28
N TRP A 257 10.53 -17.31 -18.31
CA TRP A 257 10.79 -16.19 -17.38
C TRP A 257 11.65 -16.55 -16.17
N VAL A 258 11.68 -17.83 -15.77
CA VAL A 258 12.41 -18.27 -14.56
C VAL A 258 13.53 -19.24 -14.90
N VAL A 259 13.21 -20.38 -15.53
CA VAL A 259 14.19 -21.46 -15.68
C VAL A 259 15.30 -21.10 -16.68
N VAL A 260 14.94 -20.56 -17.85
CA VAL A 260 15.95 -20.20 -18.88
C VAL A 260 16.94 -19.14 -18.38
N PRO A 261 16.52 -18.02 -17.75
CA PRO A 261 17.48 -17.08 -17.18
C PRO A 261 18.43 -17.73 -16.17
N GLU A 262 17.91 -18.54 -15.24
CA GLU A 262 18.76 -19.20 -14.24
C GLU A 262 19.75 -20.19 -14.87
N LEU A 263 19.34 -20.94 -15.92
CA LEU A 263 20.23 -21.83 -16.66
C LEU A 263 21.37 -21.10 -17.39
N VAL A 264 21.06 -19.94 -17.98
CA VAL A 264 22.07 -19.09 -18.63
C VAL A 264 22.97 -18.41 -17.58
N GLY A 265 22.54 -18.33 -16.31
CA GLY A 265 23.24 -17.63 -15.22
C GLY A 265 22.88 -16.16 -15.14
N TRP A 266 21.75 -15.77 -15.75
CA TRP A 266 21.17 -14.44 -15.62
C TRP A 266 20.18 -14.41 -14.45
N PRO A 267 20.03 -13.27 -13.77
CA PRO A 267 18.97 -13.11 -12.80
C PRO A 267 17.61 -13.09 -13.49
N THR A 268 16.59 -13.69 -12.86
CA THR A 268 15.19 -13.53 -13.27
C THR A 268 14.77 -12.07 -13.15
N LEU A 269 13.60 -11.69 -13.67
CA LEU A 269 13.11 -10.32 -13.54
C LEU A 269 12.94 -9.91 -12.06
N GLY A 270 12.34 -10.77 -11.24
CA GLY A 270 12.18 -10.53 -9.82
C GLY A 270 13.53 -10.42 -9.09
N GLN A 271 14.46 -11.34 -9.38
CA GLN A 271 15.81 -11.28 -8.82
C GLN A 271 16.53 -9.98 -9.21
N ARG A 272 16.43 -9.56 -10.47
CA ARG A 272 17.04 -8.33 -10.97
C ARG A 272 16.49 -7.08 -10.29
N LEU A 273 15.15 -7.00 -10.12
CA LEU A 273 14.49 -5.84 -9.48
C LEU A 273 14.89 -5.68 -8.02
N VAL A 274 15.17 -6.76 -7.31
CA VAL A 274 15.62 -6.72 -5.92
C VAL A 274 17.12 -6.96 -5.75
N HIS A 275 17.92 -6.84 -6.81
CA HIS A 275 19.38 -7.02 -6.81
C HIS A 275 19.87 -8.36 -6.24
N LEU A 276 19.28 -9.45 -6.72
CA LEU A 276 19.71 -10.81 -6.40
C LEU A 276 20.23 -11.52 -7.65
N LYS A 277 21.08 -12.52 -7.45
CA LYS A 277 21.57 -13.44 -8.48
C LYS A 277 21.71 -14.83 -7.91
N LEU A 278 21.37 -15.85 -8.69
CA LEU A 278 21.54 -17.24 -8.36
C LEU A 278 23.02 -17.66 -8.56
N THR A 279 23.57 -18.33 -7.56
CA THR A 279 24.91 -18.92 -7.60
C THR A 279 24.91 -20.32 -6.98
N ASP A 280 25.95 -21.09 -7.23
CA ASP A 280 26.24 -22.29 -6.46
C ASP A 280 26.77 -21.93 -5.04
N LYS A 281 27.08 -22.93 -4.22
CA LYS A 281 27.63 -22.72 -2.86
C LYS A 281 29.01 -22.05 -2.89
N SER A 282 29.79 -22.21 -3.96
CA SER A 282 31.14 -21.61 -4.10
C SER A 282 31.10 -20.16 -4.57
N GLY A 283 29.91 -19.66 -5.03
CA GLY A 283 29.75 -18.32 -5.60
C GLY A 283 29.86 -18.28 -7.12
N GLY A 284 30.08 -19.42 -7.75
CA GLY A 284 30.10 -19.60 -9.20
C GLY A 284 28.69 -19.67 -9.82
N LYS A 285 28.65 -19.89 -11.14
CA LYS A 285 27.39 -20.14 -11.85
C LYS A 285 26.82 -21.49 -11.41
N ALA A 286 25.51 -21.51 -11.06
CA ALA A 286 24.81 -22.75 -10.74
C ALA A 286 24.79 -23.70 -11.94
N GLY A 287 25.07 -24.99 -11.69
CA GLY A 287 25.03 -26.04 -12.72
C GLY A 287 23.60 -26.36 -13.17
N VAL A 288 23.46 -26.96 -14.34
CA VAL A 288 22.15 -27.31 -14.92
C VAL A 288 21.32 -28.16 -13.97
N LEU A 289 21.90 -29.22 -13.40
CA LEU A 289 21.22 -30.09 -12.44
C LEU A 289 20.76 -29.32 -11.19
N GLN A 290 21.56 -28.41 -10.69
CA GLN A 290 21.21 -27.58 -9.54
C GLN A 290 20.02 -26.66 -9.82
N VAL A 291 19.98 -26.04 -11.01
CA VAL A 291 18.85 -25.20 -11.44
C VAL A 291 17.59 -26.03 -11.61
N VAL A 292 17.68 -27.23 -12.25
CA VAL A 292 16.54 -28.13 -12.41
C VAL A 292 15.99 -28.58 -11.06
N LEU A 293 16.83 -29.06 -10.16
CA LEU A 293 16.39 -29.48 -8.81
C LEU A 293 15.78 -28.31 -8.02
N ARG A 294 16.39 -27.14 -8.09
CA ARG A 294 15.86 -25.92 -7.44
C ARG A 294 14.43 -25.63 -7.89
N ASN A 295 14.21 -25.61 -9.20
CA ASN A 295 12.92 -25.27 -9.77
C ASN A 295 11.89 -26.39 -9.55
N LEU A 296 12.32 -27.67 -9.62
CA LEU A 296 11.45 -28.81 -9.33
C LEU A 296 10.94 -28.76 -7.87
N PHE A 297 11.83 -28.59 -6.90
CA PHE A 297 11.44 -28.58 -5.49
C PHE A 297 10.88 -27.24 -5.00
N GLY A 298 11.19 -26.14 -5.66
CA GLY A 298 10.73 -24.81 -5.23
C GLY A 298 9.39 -24.44 -5.81
N TYR A 299 9.23 -24.55 -7.10
CA TYR A 299 8.07 -23.99 -7.80
C TYR A 299 7.11 -25.04 -8.30
N VAL A 300 7.61 -26.06 -9.04
CA VAL A 300 6.74 -27.05 -9.66
C VAL A 300 6.03 -27.89 -8.61
N LEU A 301 6.75 -28.27 -7.56
CA LEU A 301 6.18 -29.07 -6.48
C LEU A 301 5.11 -28.27 -5.73
N VAL A 302 5.45 -27.07 -5.24
CA VAL A 302 4.53 -26.25 -4.44
C VAL A 302 3.31 -25.81 -5.25
N ILE A 303 3.51 -25.29 -6.47
CA ILE A 303 2.40 -24.82 -7.32
C ILE A 303 1.58 -25.98 -7.85
N GLY A 304 2.22 -27.06 -8.30
CA GLY A 304 1.54 -28.24 -8.81
C GLY A 304 0.65 -28.90 -7.77
N LEU A 305 1.08 -28.89 -6.52
CA LEU A 305 0.34 -29.49 -5.41
C LEU A 305 -0.84 -28.62 -5.00
N PHE A 306 -0.64 -27.30 -4.92
CA PHE A 306 -1.74 -26.37 -4.65
C PHE A 306 -2.81 -26.42 -5.76
N ALA A 307 -2.40 -26.54 -7.01
CA ALA A 307 -3.31 -26.71 -8.14
C ALA A 307 -4.06 -28.06 -8.08
N ALA A 308 -3.38 -29.15 -7.69
CA ALA A 308 -4.00 -30.46 -7.51
C ALA A 308 -5.04 -30.46 -6.38
N GLU A 309 -4.75 -29.79 -5.27
CA GLU A 309 -5.68 -29.68 -4.13
C GLU A 309 -6.91 -28.83 -4.48
N LEU A 310 -6.72 -27.70 -5.19
CA LEU A 310 -7.83 -26.90 -5.70
C LEU A 310 -8.68 -27.68 -6.69
N TYR A 311 -8.08 -28.51 -7.54
CA TYR A 311 -8.79 -29.39 -8.48
C TYR A 311 -9.65 -30.41 -7.71
N VAL A 312 -9.07 -31.08 -6.69
CA VAL A 312 -9.80 -32.04 -5.83
C VAL A 312 -10.97 -31.34 -5.11
N LEU A 313 -10.75 -30.20 -4.51
CA LEU A 313 -11.81 -29.43 -3.83
C LEU A 313 -12.94 -29.02 -4.77
N ASN A 314 -12.63 -28.69 -6.03
CA ASN A 314 -13.64 -28.32 -7.02
C ASN A 314 -14.46 -29.54 -7.51
N GLN A 315 -13.92 -30.76 -7.42
CA GLN A 315 -14.59 -32.00 -7.82
C GLN A 315 -15.43 -32.66 -6.70
N THR A 316 -15.30 -32.19 -5.43
CA THR A 316 -15.99 -32.82 -4.28
C THR A 316 -17.53 -32.78 -4.34
N GLY A 317 -18.12 -31.94 -5.22
CA GLY A 317 -19.57 -31.89 -5.44
C GLY A 317 -20.13 -33.01 -6.34
N THR A 318 -19.28 -33.83 -7.02
CA THR A 318 -19.68 -34.78 -8.03
C THR A 318 -19.20 -36.22 -7.78
N VAL A 319 -18.67 -36.51 -6.57
CA VAL A 319 -17.98 -37.79 -6.29
C VAL A 319 -18.93 -38.97 -6.17
N ILE A 320 -18.71 -39.99 -7.01
CA ILE A 320 -19.31 -41.30 -6.91
C ILE A 320 -18.55 -42.11 -5.85
N ALA A 321 -19.26 -42.89 -5.03
CA ALA A 321 -18.71 -43.67 -3.91
C ALA A 321 -17.49 -44.57 -4.22
N SER A 322 -17.27 -44.91 -5.50
CA SER A 322 -16.12 -45.70 -5.95
C SER A 322 -14.79 -44.94 -6.00
N GLU A 323 -14.83 -43.61 -5.99
CA GLU A 323 -13.63 -42.76 -6.06
C GLU A 323 -13.21 -42.17 -4.68
N LEU A 324 -13.99 -42.47 -3.65
CA LEU A 324 -13.80 -41.92 -2.30
C LEU A 324 -12.38 -42.18 -1.75
N GLY A 325 -11.80 -43.33 -2.02
CA GLY A 325 -10.44 -43.71 -1.62
C GLY A 325 -9.36 -42.82 -2.24
N THR A 326 -9.51 -42.47 -3.52
CA THR A 326 -8.58 -41.60 -4.25
C THR A 326 -8.63 -40.18 -3.69
N TYR A 327 -9.82 -39.69 -3.34
CA TYR A 327 -9.98 -38.35 -2.73
C TYR A 327 -9.36 -38.29 -1.35
N TYR A 328 -9.54 -39.28 -0.48
CA TYR A 328 -8.90 -39.35 0.81
C TYR A 328 -7.37 -39.39 0.69
N PHE A 329 -6.83 -40.15 -0.25
CA PHE A 329 -5.39 -40.23 -0.51
C PHE A 329 -4.85 -38.85 -0.96
N LEU A 330 -5.52 -38.20 -1.92
CA LEU A 330 -5.11 -36.88 -2.43
C LEU A 330 -5.19 -35.79 -1.35
N SER A 331 -6.24 -35.81 -0.50
CA SER A 331 -6.38 -34.86 0.60
C SER A 331 -5.31 -35.06 1.69
N LEU A 332 -5.01 -36.31 2.06
CA LEU A 332 -3.93 -36.63 3.00
C LEU A 332 -2.57 -36.26 2.44
N PHE A 333 -2.37 -36.47 1.13
CA PHE A 333 -1.15 -36.08 0.45
C PHE A 333 -1.00 -34.56 0.41
N GLY A 334 -2.09 -33.80 0.13
CA GLY A 334 -2.11 -32.34 0.22
C GLY A 334 -1.76 -31.84 1.61
N LEU A 335 -2.37 -32.41 2.66
CA LEU A 335 -2.03 -32.09 4.05
C LEU A 335 -0.57 -32.39 4.39
N PHE A 336 -0.02 -33.51 3.93
CA PHE A 336 1.40 -33.83 4.10
C PHE A 336 2.29 -32.74 3.47
N LEU A 337 1.91 -32.23 2.33
CA LEU A 337 2.69 -31.22 1.60
C LEU A 337 2.58 -29.84 2.22
N ILE A 338 1.41 -29.49 2.74
CA ILE A 338 1.25 -28.29 3.58
C ILE A 338 2.18 -28.40 4.80
N LEU A 339 2.24 -29.55 5.45
CA LEU A 339 3.15 -29.79 6.55
C LEU A 339 4.62 -29.64 6.15
N VAL A 340 5.04 -30.21 5.01
CA VAL A 340 6.39 -30.05 4.45
C VAL A 340 6.67 -28.59 4.13
N PHE A 341 5.70 -27.85 3.59
CA PHE A 341 5.83 -26.42 3.32
C PHE A 341 6.01 -25.61 4.62
N VAL A 342 5.20 -25.88 5.64
CA VAL A 342 5.31 -25.22 6.97
C VAL A 342 6.67 -25.51 7.61
N ILE A 343 7.12 -26.78 7.58
CA ILE A 343 8.44 -27.17 8.09
C ILE A 343 9.55 -26.44 7.28
N SER A 344 9.43 -26.38 5.97
CA SER A 344 10.35 -25.66 5.09
C SER A 344 10.41 -24.17 5.43
N LEU A 345 9.26 -23.55 5.69
CA LEU A 345 9.18 -22.15 6.12
C LEU A 345 9.88 -21.96 7.48
N PHE A 346 9.62 -22.86 8.43
CA PHE A 346 10.25 -22.83 9.74
C PHE A 346 11.77 -22.99 9.65
N VAL A 347 12.27 -23.98 8.91
CA VAL A 347 13.70 -24.18 8.66
C VAL A 347 14.31 -22.94 8.01
N SER A 348 13.61 -22.30 7.08
CA SER A 348 14.10 -21.10 6.38
C SER A 348 14.30 -19.90 7.31
N LEU A 349 13.53 -19.78 8.39
CA LEU A 349 13.68 -18.71 9.38
C LEU A 349 15.02 -18.81 10.11
N PHE A 350 15.50 -20.02 10.40
CA PHE A 350 16.78 -20.25 11.08
C PHE A 350 17.97 -20.26 10.13
N THR A 351 17.85 -20.93 8.99
CA THR A 351 18.96 -21.09 8.03
C THR A 351 19.12 -19.89 7.09
N LYS A 352 18.10 -19.01 6.99
CA LYS A 352 17.99 -17.93 6.01
C LYS A 352 18.08 -18.43 4.56
N GLN A 353 17.76 -19.72 4.34
CA GLN A 353 17.71 -20.36 3.04
C GLN A 353 16.38 -21.07 2.87
N PHE A 354 15.83 -21.04 1.66
CA PHE A 354 14.67 -21.85 1.35
C PHE A 354 15.07 -23.33 1.17
N PHE A 355 14.14 -24.24 1.43
CA PHE A 355 14.35 -25.67 1.34
C PHE A 355 14.90 -26.10 -0.04
N HIS A 356 14.36 -25.53 -1.12
CA HIS A 356 14.85 -25.80 -2.47
C HIS A 356 16.28 -25.30 -2.73
N GLU A 357 16.75 -24.24 -2.04
CA GLU A 357 18.13 -23.78 -2.10
C GLU A 357 19.07 -24.78 -1.42
N ILE A 358 18.62 -25.35 -0.29
CA ILE A 358 19.40 -26.34 0.47
C ILE A 358 19.55 -27.62 -0.35
N LEU A 359 18.44 -28.14 -0.91
CA LEU A 359 18.40 -29.38 -1.68
C LEU A 359 19.19 -29.28 -2.99
N SER A 360 19.07 -28.15 -3.69
CA SER A 360 19.78 -27.94 -4.96
C SER A 360 21.25 -27.56 -4.80
N GLY A 361 21.66 -27.21 -3.58
CA GLY A 361 23.01 -26.70 -3.34
C GLY A 361 23.26 -25.31 -3.96
N THR A 362 22.18 -24.50 -4.14
CA THR A 362 22.26 -23.15 -4.69
C THR A 362 22.05 -22.12 -3.61
N ARG A 363 22.41 -20.86 -3.89
CA ARG A 363 22.11 -19.72 -3.03
C ARG A 363 21.87 -18.46 -3.86
N LEU A 364 21.04 -17.57 -3.33
CA LEU A 364 20.89 -16.22 -3.87
C LEU A 364 21.88 -15.28 -3.19
N VAL A 365 22.62 -14.52 -3.97
CA VAL A 365 23.60 -13.53 -3.50
C VAL A 365 23.15 -12.11 -3.88
N SER A 366 23.56 -11.10 -3.07
CA SER A 366 23.26 -9.71 -3.38
C SER A 366 24.17 -9.21 -4.50
N THR A 367 23.57 -8.54 -5.50
CA THR A 367 24.28 -7.81 -6.55
C THR A 367 24.13 -6.29 -6.38
N TYR A 368 23.65 -5.84 -5.20
CA TYR A 368 23.51 -4.42 -4.92
C TYR A 368 24.89 -3.78 -4.81
N GLN A 369 25.12 -2.74 -5.59
CA GLN A 369 26.29 -1.88 -5.50
C GLN A 369 25.87 -0.52 -4.98
N ASN A 370 26.57 0.00 -3.98
CA ASN A 370 26.30 1.31 -3.44
C ASN A 370 26.55 2.38 -4.53
N LYS A 371 25.61 3.33 -4.69
CA LYS A 371 25.76 4.44 -5.65
C LYS A 371 26.87 5.40 -5.28
N ALA A 372 27.36 5.37 -4.03
CA ALA A 372 28.49 6.19 -3.60
C ALA A 372 29.83 5.68 -4.10
N GLU A 373 29.90 4.43 -4.61
CA GLU A 373 31.13 3.83 -5.19
C GLU A 373 31.24 3.99 -6.72
N LYS A 374 30.25 4.68 -7.33
CA LYS A 374 30.28 5.10 -8.73
C LYS A 374 30.49 6.62 -8.85
#